data_7adad61dfce5d55a49b9cdad083a5fd5
#
_entry.id   7adad61dfce5d55a49b9cdad083a5fd5
#
_cell.length_a   1.000
_cell.length_b   1.000
_cell.length_c   1.000
_cell.angle_alpha   90.00
_cell.angle_beta   90.00
_cell.angle_gamma   90.00
#
_symmetry.space_group_name_H-M   'P 1'
#
loop_
_entity.id
_entity.type
_entity.pdbx_description
1 polymer ?
#
loop_
_entity_poly.entity_id
_entity_poly.type
_entity_poly.pdbx_seq_one_letter_code
_entity_poly.pdbx_strand_id
1 'polypeptide(L)'
;VLAYNTHINGLTANLAVNESFLNSAQLRSSVVSHAENLGYYPRSKIGSTATVNITAETSDTTTSTATLPANSSFTTSVDDVSYTFLTTEDHIATNDGSGNFAFKTTANSADLVIKEGSIKTKTFIVGDVDDEQIYVIPDDSLDTTTISVKVFDTTSSSTFSSYTDIKNAVRVDTTSRVFIVRETPNGFYELTFGEGNVLGRAPIAGNKIEVTYFQVQGSLANNASSFTXXXXRYSNHRIHKSYTDRYHCIKFWWRSRKRIYHINKVKRTSCIFFTTKNGNCRRL
;
A
#
# COMPACT_ATOMS: atom_id res chain seq x y z
N VAL A 1 -13.75 48.70 -17.90
CA VAL A 1 -14.50 47.68 -17.18
C VAL A 1 -15.25 46.79 -18.16
N LEU A 2 -16.10 47.34 -19.06
CA LEU A 2 -16.91 46.57 -19.98
C LEU A 2 -16.06 45.66 -20.90
N ALA A 3 -15.05 46.26 -21.55
CA ALA A 3 -14.14 45.49 -22.43
C ALA A 3 -13.44 44.33 -21.70
N TYR A 4 -13.04 44.55 -20.45
CA TYR A 4 -12.42 43.52 -19.62
C TYR A 4 -13.40 42.39 -19.34
N ASN A 5 -14.65 42.75 -18.95
CA ASN A 5 -15.68 41.75 -18.68
C ASN A 5 -15.99 40.94 -19.94
N THR A 6 -16.10 41.61 -21.10
CA THR A 6 -16.38 40.92 -22.37
C THR A 6 -15.23 39.93 -22.70
N HIS A 7 -13.97 40.37 -22.49
CA HIS A 7 -12.82 39.50 -22.71
C HIS A 7 -12.82 38.27 -21.79
N ILE A 8 -13.07 38.48 -20.49
CA ILE A 8 -13.13 37.37 -19.51
C ILE A 8 -14.30 36.41 -19.84
N ASN A 9 -15.47 36.97 -20.19
CA ASN A 9 -16.61 36.13 -20.56
C ASN A 9 -16.30 35.30 -21.80
N GLY A 10 -15.66 35.87 -22.81
CA GLY A 10 -15.23 35.15 -24.02
C GLY A 10 -14.23 34.02 -23.70
N LEU A 11 -13.26 34.35 -22.84
CA LEU A 11 -12.27 33.34 -22.41
C LEU A 11 -12.93 32.19 -21.65
N THR A 12 -13.82 32.52 -20.71
CA THR A 12 -14.54 31.51 -19.91
C THR A 12 -15.44 30.64 -20.79
N ALA A 13 -16.14 31.25 -21.74
CA ALA A 13 -17.01 30.52 -22.68
C ALA A 13 -16.18 29.56 -23.54
N ASN A 14 -15.04 30.03 -24.06
CA ASN A 14 -14.14 29.22 -24.87
C ASN A 14 -13.57 28.04 -24.04
N LEU A 15 -13.15 28.31 -22.79
CA LEU A 15 -12.68 27.26 -21.89
C LEU A 15 -13.79 26.23 -21.64
N ALA A 16 -15.01 26.69 -21.33
CA ALA A 16 -16.15 25.77 -21.08
C ALA A 16 -16.43 24.89 -22.29
N VAL A 17 -16.39 25.45 -23.51
CA VAL A 17 -16.59 24.67 -24.74
C VAL A 17 -15.45 23.63 -24.90
N ASN A 18 -14.20 24.04 -24.69
CA ASN A 18 -13.07 23.12 -24.81
C ASN A 18 -13.14 21.98 -23.79
N GLU A 19 -13.53 22.29 -22.55
CA GLU A 19 -13.67 21.30 -21.49
C GLU A 19 -14.88 20.36 -21.70
N SER A 20 -15.82 20.70 -22.60
CA SER A 20 -16.98 19.87 -22.89
C SER A 20 -16.65 18.63 -23.74
N PHE A 21 -15.49 18.56 -24.32
CA PHE A 21 -15.11 17.44 -25.20
C PHE A 21 -13.82 16.80 -24.72
N LEU A 22 -13.81 15.47 -24.69
CA LEU A 22 -12.65 14.68 -24.23
C LEU A 22 -11.34 15.04 -24.98
N ASN A 23 -11.44 15.31 -26.28
CA ASN A 23 -10.25 15.57 -27.11
C ASN A 23 -9.63 16.95 -26.86
N SER A 24 -10.39 17.90 -26.36
CA SER A 24 -9.92 19.28 -26.13
C SER A 24 -9.84 19.65 -24.65
N ALA A 25 -10.36 18.81 -23.76
CA ALA A 25 -10.31 19.02 -22.32
C ALA A 25 -8.84 19.04 -21.83
N GLN A 26 -8.49 20.03 -21.03
CA GLN A 26 -7.14 20.22 -20.46
C GLN A 26 -7.13 20.01 -18.95
N LEU A 27 -8.27 20.22 -18.28
CA LEU A 27 -8.38 20.01 -16.85
C LEU A 27 -8.56 18.51 -16.57
N ARG A 28 -7.73 17.97 -15.64
CA ARG A 28 -7.83 16.57 -15.25
C ARG A 28 -9.25 16.18 -14.82
N SER A 29 -9.92 17.06 -14.07
CA SER A 29 -11.29 16.81 -13.59
C SER A 29 -12.28 16.60 -14.75
N SER A 30 -12.18 17.40 -15.81
CA SER A 30 -13.03 17.25 -17.01
C SER A 30 -12.73 15.94 -17.72
N VAL A 31 -11.43 15.62 -17.90
CA VAL A 31 -11.01 14.37 -18.55
C VAL A 31 -11.50 13.16 -17.77
N VAL A 32 -11.36 13.18 -16.43
CA VAL A 32 -11.82 12.09 -15.56
C VAL A 32 -13.34 11.93 -15.69
N SER A 33 -14.11 13.03 -15.63
CA SER A 33 -15.56 12.99 -15.75
C SER A 33 -16.00 12.39 -17.09
N HIS A 34 -15.36 12.78 -18.19
CA HIS A 34 -15.65 12.21 -19.51
C HIS A 34 -15.28 10.73 -19.58
N ALA A 35 -14.16 10.35 -19.00
CA ALA A 35 -13.71 8.95 -18.97
C ALA A 35 -14.69 8.08 -18.18
N GLU A 36 -15.17 8.56 -17.04
CA GLU A 36 -16.16 7.84 -16.22
C GLU A 36 -17.48 7.63 -16.98
N ASN A 37 -17.93 8.64 -17.72
CA ASN A 37 -19.12 8.53 -18.57
C ASN A 37 -18.96 7.45 -19.65
N LEU A 38 -17.73 7.16 -20.06
CA LEU A 38 -17.42 6.09 -21.02
C LEU A 38 -17.14 4.74 -20.31
N GLY A 39 -17.28 4.69 -18.98
CA GLY A 39 -17.04 3.48 -18.20
C GLY A 39 -15.58 3.24 -17.86
N TYR A 40 -14.70 4.20 -18.08
CA TYR A 40 -13.28 4.10 -17.76
C TYR A 40 -12.97 4.87 -16.47
N TYR A 41 -12.45 4.16 -15.48
CA TYR A 41 -12.05 4.76 -14.21
C TYR A 41 -10.52 4.92 -14.17
N PRO A 42 -10.02 6.15 -14.19
CA PRO A 42 -8.58 6.38 -14.15
C PRO A 42 -7.94 5.78 -12.90
N ARG A 43 -6.73 5.31 -13.06
CA ARG A 43 -5.98 4.74 -11.93
C ARG A 43 -5.29 5.85 -11.15
N SER A 44 -5.21 5.65 -9.84
CA SER A 44 -4.37 6.46 -8.95
C SER A 44 -2.89 6.28 -9.28
N LYS A 45 -2.04 7.05 -8.65
CA LYS A 45 -0.61 6.74 -8.62
C LYS A 45 -0.42 5.34 -8.04
N ILE A 46 0.53 4.58 -8.60
CA ILE A 46 0.84 3.23 -8.14
C ILE A 46 2.32 3.23 -7.73
N GLY A 47 2.58 2.73 -6.54
CA GLY A 47 3.96 2.58 -6.04
C GLY A 47 4.77 1.59 -6.88
N SER A 48 6.05 1.86 -7.05
CA SER A 48 6.99 0.95 -7.69
C SER A 48 6.99 -0.40 -6.98
N THR A 49 7.12 -1.49 -7.72
CA THR A 49 7.18 -2.84 -7.12
C THR A 49 8.52 -3.50 -7.39
N ALA A 50 8.99 -4.27 -6.44
CA ALA A 50 10.21 -5.05 -6.57
C ALA A 50 9.94 -6.50 -6.15
N THR A 51 10.48 -7.44 -6.92
CA THR A 51 10.42 -8.86 -6.57
C THR A 51 11.71 -9.22 -5.84
N VAL A 52 11.59 -9.74 -4.63
CA VAL A 52 12.72 -10.03 -3.75
C VAL A 52 12.67 -11.48 -3.25
N ASN A 53 13.83 -12.10 -3.17
CA ASN A 53 13.99 -13.39 -2.51
C ASN A 53 14.47 -13.14 -1.08
N ILE A 54 13.68 -13.55 -0.10
CA ILE A 54 13.97 -13.32 1.32
C ILE A 54 14.14 -14.66 2.02
N THR A 55 15.30 -14.86 2.64
CA THR A 55 15.57 -16.02 3.47
C THR A 55 16.04 -15.55 4.84
N ALA A 56 15.40 -16.03 5.89
CA ALA A 56 15.87 -15.83 7.27
C ALA A 56 16.60 -17.09 7.75
N GLU A 57 17.66 -16.91 8.49
CA GLU A 57 18.43 -18.00 9.08
C GLU A 57 18.45 -17.84 10.59
N THR A 58 18.26 -18.93 11.30
CA THR A 58 18.38 -18.97 12.77
C THR A 58 19.22 -20.19 13.21
N SER A 59 19.90 -20.05 14.33
CA SER A 59 20.57 -21.18 14.97
C SER A 59 19.59 -22.10 15.70
N ASP A 60 18.32 -21.68 15.87
CA ASP A 60 17.28 -22.47 16.51
C ASP A 60 16.57 -23.34 15.47
N THR A 61 16.96 -24.60 15.41
CA THR A 61 16.38 -25.57 14.49
C THR A 61 15.03 -26.13 14.99
N THR A 62 14.63 -25.81 16.23
CA THR A 62 13.38 -26.31 16.81
C THR A 62 12.16 -25.46 16.42
N THR A 63 12.36 -24.20 16.04
CA THR A 63 11.29 -23.32 15.58
C THR A 63 10.78 -23.84 14.22
N SER A 64 9.49 -24.14 14.14
CA SER A 64 8.91 -24.75 12.94
C SER A 64 8.51 -23.72 11.87
N THR A 65 8.10 -22.52 12.27
CA THR A 65 7.63 -21.48 11.34
C THR A 65 8.15 -20.09 11.72
N ALA A 66 8.35 -19.25 10.73
CA ALA A 66 8.64 -17.83 10.90
C ALA A 66 7.63 -17.00 10.12
N THR A 67 7.22 -15.86 10.66
CA THR A 67 6.28 -14.95 10.00
C THR A 67 6.96 -13.63 9.67
N LEU A 68 6.88 -13.23 8.41
CA LEU A 68 7.23 -11.89 7.95
C LEU A 68 5.92 -11.11 7.86
N PRO A 69 5.65 -10.20 8.80
CA PRO A 69 4.34 -9.53 8.82
C PRO A 69 4.17 -8.54 7.67
N ALA A 70 2.93 -8.26 7.34
CA ALA A 70 2.55 -7.16 6.46
C ALA A 70 3.16 -5.85 6.99
N ASN A 71 3.48 -4.97 6.07
CA ASN A 71 4.09 -3.66 6.38
C ASN A 71 5.53 -3.75 6.90
N SER A 72 6.19 -4.91 6.73
CA SER A 72 7.63 -5.01 6.98
C SER A 72 8.39 -4.11 6.00
N SER A 73 9.27 -3.26 6.52
CA SER A 73 9.88 -2.19 5.75
C SER A 73 11.28 -2.53 5.25
N PHE A 74 11.51 -2.21 3.99
CA PHE A 74 12.79 -2.35 3.30
C PHE A 74 13.16 -0.98 2.73
N THR A 75 14.35 -0.51 3.02
CA THR A 75 14.84 0.77 2.49
C THR A 75 15.81 0.55 1.34
N THR A 76 15.79 1.46 0.40
CA THR A 76 16.67 1.47 -0.76
C THR A 76 17.02 2.92 -1.11
N SER A 77 18.06 3.12 -1.90
CA SER A 77 18.39 4.44 -2.43
C SER A 77 18.43 4.38 -3.95
N VAL A 78 17.80 5.37 -4.59
CA VAL A 78 17.83 5.57 -6.04
C VAL A 78 18.22 7.04 -6.25
N ASP A 79 19.31 7.29 -6.97
CA ASP A 79 19.81 8.63 -7.25
C ASP A 79 19.97 9.48 -5.97
N ASP A 80 20.51 8.85 -4.91
CA ASP A 80 20.75 9.43 -3.58
C ASP A 80 19.48 9.80 -2.79
N VAL A 81 18.29 9.43 -3.30
CA VAL A 81 17.03 9.60 -2.58
C VAL A 81 16.63 8.25 -1.95
N SER A 82 16.28 8.29 -0.68
CA SER A 82 15.86 7.08 0.05
C SER A 82 14.38 6.79 -0.17
N TYR A 83 14.06 5.55 -0.49
CA TYR A 83 12.68 5.05 -0.66
C TYR A 83 12.45 3.87 0.27
N THR A 84 11.22 3.74 0.71
CA THR A 84 10.78 2.62 1.55
C THR A 84 9.85 1.72 0.76
N PHE A 85 10.10 0.43 0.83
CA PHE A 85 9.24 -0.62 0.25
C PHE A 85 8.67 -1.45 1.38
N LEU A 86 7.45 -1.91 1.24
CA LEU A 86 6.70 -2.62 2.28
C LEU A 86 6.14 -3.93 1.73
N THR A 87 6.06 -4.95 2.59
CA THR A 87 5.24 -6.13 2.28
C THR A 87 3.77 -5.74 2.40
N THR A 88 2.94 -6.28 1.52
CA THR A 88 1.50 -5.98 1.50
C THR A 88 0.67 -6.97 2.32
N GLU A 89 1.23 -8.14 2.63
CA GLU A 89 0.53 -9.20 3.37
C GLU A 89 1.51 -9.95 4.28
N ASP A 90 0.97 -10.75 5.20
CA ASP A 90 1.77 -11.63 6.05
C ASP A 90 2.27 -12.83 5.24
N HIS A 91 3.55 -13.14 5.37
CA HIS A 91 4.16 -14.31 4.74
C HIS A 91 4.70 -15.26 5.80
N ILE A 92 4.28 -16.52 5.74
CA ILE A 92 4.72 -17.56 6.68
C ILE A 92 5.67 -18.51 5.94
N ALA A 93 6.84 -18.72 6.51
CA ALA A 93 7.82 -19.68 6.00
C ALA A 93 7.99 -20.82 7.00
N THR A 94 8.21 -22.02 6.49
CA THR A 94 8.50 -23.21 7.30
C THR A 94 10.01 -23.45 7.33
N ASN A 95 10.48 -24.00 8.45
CA ASN A 95 11.87 -24.39 8.63
C ASN A 95 12.21 -25.54 7.67
N ASP A 96 13.35 -25.45 6.99
CA ASP A 96 13.86 -26.52 6.13
C ASP A 96 14.52 -27.67 6.92
N GLY A 97 14.51 -27.58 8.25
CA GLY A 97 15.17 -28.54 9.15
C GLY A 97 16.60 -28.13 9.53
N SER A 98 17.12 -27.05 8.92
CA SER A 98 18.47 -26.54 9.18
C SER A 98 18.44 -25.11 9.76
N GLY A 99 17.25 -24.61 10.10
CA GLY A 99 17.05 -23.27 10.63
C GLY A 99 16.88 -22.20 9.55
N ASN A 100 16.64 -22.58 8.30
CA ASN A 100 16.41 -21.63 7.21
C ASN A 100 14.92 -21.51 6.90
N PHE A 101 14.47 -20.29 6.69
CA PHE A 101 13.08 -19.95 6.35
C PHE A 101 13.08 -19.17 5.04
N ALA A 102 12.63 -19.80 3.95
CA ALA A 102 12.51 -19.14 2.67
C ALA A 102 11.08 -18.57 2.54
N PHE A 103 10.94 -17.27 2.52
CA PHE A 103 9.62 -16.61 2.40
C PHE A 103 9.20 -16.58 0.93
N LYS A 104 8.05 -17.16 0.65
CA LYS A 104 7.47 -17.28 -0.68
C LYS A 104 6.01 -16.84 -0.66
N THR A 105 5.48 -16.48 -1.81
CA THR A 105 4.04 -16.19 -1.93
C THR A 105 3.24 -17.49 -1.71
N THR A 106 2.14 -17.38 -0.99
CA THR A 106 1.26 -18.52 -0.69
C THR A 106 0.67 -19.12 -1.95
N ALA A 107 0.38 -18.30 -2.95
CA ALA A 107 -0.35 -18.73 -4.15
C ALA A 107 0.44 -19.66 -5.07
N ASN A 108 1.74 -19.40 -5.25
CA ASN A 108 2.52 -20.13 -6.27
C ASN A 108 3.99 -20.34 -5.88
N SER A 109 4.32 -20.15 -4.63
CA SER A 109 5.68 -20.30 -4.10
C SER A 109 6.73 -19.42 -4.85
N ALA A 110 6.28 -18.30 -5.40
CA ALA A 110 7.14 -17.33 -6.09
C ALA A 110 7.87 -16.43 -5.09
N ASP A 111 8.85 -15.70 -5.57
CA ASP A 111 9.53 -14.67 -4.78
C ASP A 111 8.55 -13.56 -4.38
N LEU A 112 8.78 -12.94 -3.24
CA LEU A 112 7.87 -11.94 -2.69
C LEU A 112 7.88 -10.64 -3.49
N VAL A 113 6.73 -10.01 -3.57
CA VAL A 113 6.59 -8.68 -4.16
C VAL A 113 6.45 -7.67 -3.03
N ILE A 114 7.38 -6.72 -2.98
CA ILE A 114 7.31 -5.58 -2.07
C ILE A 114 6.95 -4.33 -2.87
N LYS A 115 6.28 -3.39 -2.24
CA LYS A 115 5.72 -2.22 -2.90
C LYS A 115 6.22 -0.93 -2.22
N GLU A 116 6.64 0.02 -3.05
CA GLU A 116 7.10 1.33 -2.56
C GLU A 116 5.93 2.10 -1.94
N GLY A 117 6.18 2.75 -0.81
CA GLY A 117 5.24 3.66 -0.18
C GLY A 117 5.51 3.84 1.30
N SER A 118 4.79 4.81 1.87
CA SER A 118 4.73 5.00 3.32
C SER A 118 3.29 4.83 3.79
N ILE A 119 3.13 4.14 4.90
CA ILE A 119 1.80 3.87 5.47
C ILE A 119 1.22 5.17 6.03
N LYS A 120 0.01 5.48 5.61
CA LYS A 120 -0.78 6.58 6.15
C LYS A 120 -2.12 6.03 6.66
N THR A 121 -2.61 6.64 7.70
CA THR A 121 -3.92 6.29 8.27
C THR A 121 -4.76 7.55 8.40
N LYS A 122 -5.97 7.50 7.88
CA LYS A 122 -6.97 8.57 8.03
C LYS A 122 -8.16 8.00 8.79
N THR A 123 -8.61 8.73 9.79
CA THR A 123 -9.74 8.32 10.63
C THR A 123 -10.90 9.28 10.43
N PHE A 124 -12.10 8.72 10.35
CA PHE A 124 -13.36 9.46 10.31
C PHE A 124 -14.27 8.92 11.40
N ILE A 125 -15.16 9.77 11.88
CA ILE A 125 -16.23 9.38 12.82
C ILE A 125 -17.55 9.60 12.07
N VAL A 126 -18.40 8.58 12.05
CA VAL A 126 -19.70 8.66 11.40
C VAL A 126 -20.61 9.51 12.27
N GLY A 127 -21.12 10.61 11.69
CA GLY A 127 -22.05 11.53 12.34
C GLY A 127 -23.48 11.00 12.37
N ASP A 128 -24.39 11.80 12.87
CA ASP A 128 -25.83 11.51 12.81
C ASP A 128 -26.32 11.53 11.36
N VAL A 129 -27.27 10.67 11.04
CA VAL A 129 -27.49 10.05 9.73
C VAL A 129 -28.24 10.92 8.71
N ASP A 130 -28.65 12.14 9.06
CA ASP A 130 -29.50 12.91 8.15
C ASP A 130 -28.74 13.63 7.03
N ASP A 131 -27.40 13.67 7.12
CA ASP A 131 -26.56 14.27 6.09
C ASP A 131 -25.70 13.21 5.40
N GLU A 132 -25.68 13.18 4.09
CA GLU A 132 -24.77 12.34 3.31
C GLU A 132 -23.31 12.72 3.63
N GLN A 133 -22.73 12.03 4.58
CA GLN A 133 -21.36 12.28 5.00
C GLN A 133 -20.38 11.77 3.95
N ILE A 134 -19.52 12.67 3.48
CA ILE A 134 -18.51 12.37 2.47
C ILE A 134 -17.16 12.14 3.17
N TYR A 135 -16.51 11.03 2.88
CA TYR A 135 -15.25 10.64 3.50
C TYR A 135 -14.11 10.89 2.52
N VAL A 136 -13.55 12.10 2.55
CA VAL A 136 -12.46 12.48 1.62
C VAL A 136 -11.10 12.23 2.26
N ILE A 137 -10.24 11.52 1.54
CA ILE A 137 -8.83 11.35 1.89
C ILE A 137 -8.05 12.42 1.12
N PRO A 138 -7.52 13.46 1.78
CA PRO A 138 -6.88 14.58 1.11
C PRO A 138 -5.41 14.26 0.75
N ASP A 139 -5.19 13.26 -0.09
CA ASP A 139 -3.88 12.81 -0.52
C ASP A 139 -3.92 12.42 -1.99
N ASP A 140 -3.23 13.19 -2.83
CA ASP A 140 -3.14 12.97 -4.28
C ASP A 140 -2.12 11.89 -4.66
N SER A 141 -1.36 11.44 -3.68
CA SER A 141 -0.31 10.44 -3.86
C SER A 141 -0.72 9.07 -3.29
N LEU A 142 -2.00 8.91 -3.02
CA LEU A 142 -2.59 7.67 -2.51
C LEU A 142 -2.60 6.60 -3.60
N ASP A 143 -2.19 5.40 -3.25
CA ASP A 143 -2.30 4.22 -4.12
C ASP A 143 -3.60 3.47 -3.76
N THR A 144 -4.61 3.59 -4.63
CA THR A 144 -5.94 3.01 -4.38
C THR A 144 -5.92 1.48 -4.29
N THR A 145 -4.87 0.83 -4.80
CA THR A 145 -4.76 -0.64 -4.72
C THR A 145 -4.35 -1.14 -3.35
N THR A 146 -3.90 -0.24 -2.47
CA THR A 146 -3.42 -0.60 -1.12
C THR A 146 -4.39 -0.19 -0.01
N ILE A 147 -5.55 0.35 -0.37
CA ILE A 147 -6.53 0.84 0.61
C ILE A 147 -7.08 -0.33 1.42
N SER A 148 -7.02 -0.19 2.73
CA SER A 148 -7.65 -1.08 3.70
C SER A 148 -8.58 -0.27 4.58
N VAL A 149 -9.84 -0.68 4.67
CA VAL A 149 -10.86 0.04 5.44
C VAL A 149 -11.35 -0.85 6.58
N LYS A 150 -11.23 -0.34 7.80
CA LYS A 150 -11.74 -0.96 9.01
C LYS A 150 -12.79 -0.05 9.65
N VAL A 151 -13.95 -0.62 9.96
CA VAL A 151 -15.03 0.11 10.64
C VAL A 151 -15.14 -0.47 12.06
N PHE A 152 -14.89 0.34 13.04
CA PHE A 152 -14.97 0.00 14.46
C PHE A 152 -16.36 0.35 15.00
N ASP A 153 -16.86 -0.45 15.93
CA ASP A 153 -18.21 -0.28 16.49
C ASP A 153 -18.38 1.07 17.20
N THR A 154 -17.31 1.54 17.84
CA THR A 154 -17.25 2.88 18.50
C THR A 154 -15.85 3.45 18.38
N THR A 155 -15.69 4.71 18.78
CA THR A 155 -14.37 5.37 18.78
C THR A 155 -13.34 4.69 19.68
N SER A 156 -13.79 4.01 20.74
CA SER A 156 -12.92 3.35 21.73
C SER A 156 -12.83 1.84 21.52
N SER A 157 -13.62 1.27 20.59
CA SER A 157 -13.67 -0.17 20.39
C SER A 157 -12.36 -0.66 19.73
N SER A 158 -11.93 -1.86 20.14
CA SER A 158 -10.91 -2.63 19.42
C SER A 158 -11.52 -3.62 18.41
N THR A 159 -12.84 -3.84 18.51
CA THR A 159 -13.57 -4.72 17.57
C THR A 159 -13.87 -3.95 16.29
N PHE A 160 -13.55 -4.53 15.14
CA PHE A 160 -13.77 -3.90 13.86
C PHE A 160 -14.29 -4.90 12.82
N SER A 161 -14.93 -4.38 11.80
CA SER A 161 -15.30 -5.09 10.59
C SER A 161 -14.44 -4.58 9.43
N SER A 162 -13.86 -5.48 8.66
CA SER A 162 -13.13 -5.11 7.44
C SER A 162 -14.10 -4.94 6.28
N TYR A 163 -13.90 -3.88 5.51
CA TYR A 163 -14.65 -3.60 4.29
C TYR A 163 -13.75 -3.86 3.08
N THR A 164 -14.32 -4.35 2.00
CA THR A 164 -13.62 -4.72 0.78
C THR A 164 -13.98 -3.75 -0.35
N ASP A 165 -13.00 -3.38 -1.18
CA ASP A 165 -13.29 -2.60 -2.40
C ASP A 165 -14.26 -3.41 -3.27
N ILE A 166 -15.34 -2.77 -3.71
CA ILE A 166 -16.40 -3.42 -4.52
C ILE A 166 -15.82 -4.08 -5.78
N LYS A 167 -14.73 -3.55 -6.31
CA LYS A 167 -14.02 -4.12 -7.49
C LYS A 167 -13.48 -5.52 -7.22
N ASN A 168 -13.21 -5.84 -5.97
CA ASN A 168 -12.66 -7.14 -5.54
C ASN A 168 -13.74 -8.07 -4.95
N ALA A 169 -14.97 -7.60 -4.84
CA ALA A 169 -16.07 -8.39 -4.28
C ALA A 169 -16.64 -9.32 -5.35
N VAL A 170 -16.71 -10.61 -5.02
CA VAL A 170 -17.25 -11.63 -5.95
C VAL A 170 -18.77 -11.50 -6.08
N ARG A 171 -19.43 -11.13 -4.99
CA ARG A 171 -20.87 -10.93 -4.92
C ARG A 171 -21.18 -9.84 -3.91
N VAL A 172 -22.15 -9.01 -4.22
CA VAL A 172 -22.58 -7.93 -3.33
C VAL A 172 -24.07 -8.05 -3.08
N ASP A 173 -24.45 -8.03 -1.81
CA ASP A 173 -25.83 -8.01 -1.33
C ASP A 173 -25.99 -6.91 -0.28
N THR A 174 -27.16 -6.81 0.34
CA THR A 174 -27.45 -5.76 1.33
C THR A 174 -26.60 -5.84 2.59
N THR A 175 -26.02 -7.01 2.91
CA THR A 175 -25.22 -7.23 4.12
C THR A 175 -23.71 -7.12 3.85
N SER A 176 -23.32 -7.06 2.60
CA SER A 176 -21.91 -7.06 2.20
C SER A 176 -21.21 -5.79 2.68
N ARG A 177 -20.02 -5.98 3.26
CA ARG A 177 -19.18 -4.87 3.74
C ARG A 177 -18.27 -4.43 2.61
N VAL A 178 -18.77 -3.51 1.79
CA VAL A 178 -18.04 -3.01 0.62
C VAL A 178 -17.93 -1.48 0.64
N PHE A 179 -16.88 -0.98 0.01
CA PHE A 179 -16.69 0.45 -0.22
C PHE A 179 -16.32 0.70 -1.69
N ILE A 180 -16.54 1.92 -2.11
CA ILE A 180 -16.18 2.41 -3.46
C ILE A 180 -15.20 3.58 -3.26
N VAL A 181 -14.15 3.63 -4.07
CA VAL A 181 -13.21 4.75 -4.10
C VAL A 181 -13.38 5.47 -5.43
N ARG A 182 -13.57 6.79 -5.35
CA ARG A 182 -13.65 7.67 -6.52
C ARG A 182 -12.66 8.82 -6.39
N GLU A 183 -12.15 9.29 -7.53
CA GLU A 183 -11.34 10.51 -7.56
C GLU A 183 -12.26 11.73 -7.55
N THR A 184 -12.00 12.67 -6.68
CA THR A 184 -12.72 13.95 -6.64
C THR A 184 -12.13 14.93 -7.67
N PRO A 185 -12.87 15.98 -8.06
CA PRO A 185 -12.32 16.96 -9.02
C PRO A 185 -11.02 17.64 -8.57
N ASN A 186 -10.75 17.64 -7.27
CA ASN A 186 -9.53 18.23 -6.70
C ASN A 186 -8.34 17.25 -6.73
N GLY A 187 -8.52 16.03 -7.26
CA GLY A 187 -7.47 15.02 -7.32
C GLY A 187 -7.29 14.23 -6.03
N PHE A 188 -8.19 14.39 -5.07
CA PHE A 188 -8.23 13.59 -3.83
C PHE A 188 -9.12 12.36 -4.05
N TYR A 189 -9.26 11.54 -3.03
CA TYR A 189 -10.05 10.32 -3.11
C TYR A 189 -11.17 10.34 -2.09
N GLU A 190 -12.36 9.98 -2.55
CA GLU A 190 -13.56 9.90 -1.75
C GLU A 190 -13.95 8.44 -1.57
N LEU A 191 -14.32 8.10 -0.34
CA LEU A 191 -14.86 6.79 0.01
C LEU A 191 -16.38 6.89 0.15
N THR A 192 -17.07 5.97 -0.50
CA THR A 192 -18.53 5.81 -0.39
C THR A 192 -18.81 4.38 0.07
N PHE A 193 -19.78 4.23 0.95
CA PHE A 193 -20.24 2.93 1.44
C PHE A 193 -21.60 2.59 0.84
N GLY A 194 -22.05 1.36 1.04
CA GLY A 194 -23.37 0.93 0.62
C GLY A 194 -24.49 1.64 1.40
N GLU A 195 -25.69 1.58 0.89
CA GLU A 195 -26.86 2.22 1.49
C GLU A 195 -27.58 1.34 2.53
N GLY A 196 -27.22 0.06 2.63
CA GLY A 196 -27.85 -0.88 3.55
C GLY A 196 -29.17 -1.47 3.07
N ASN A 197 -29.89 -0.76 2.21
CA ASN A 197 -31.20 -1.19 1.74
C ASN A 197 -31.15 -1.89 0.38
N VAL A 198 -30.27 -1.46 -0.50
CA VAL A 198 -30.17 -1.99 -1.86
C VAL A 198 -28.86 -2.75 -2.04
N LEU A 199 -27.75 -2.13 -1.72
CA LEU A 199 -26.43 -2.71 -1.99
C LEU A 199 -25.42 -2.28 -0.92
N GLY A 200 -24.85 -3.28 -0.26
CA GLY A 200 -23.81 -3.08 0.74
C GLY A 200 -24.31 -2.50 2.06
N ARG A 201 -23.54 -2.72 3.12
CA ARG A 201 -23.86 -2.24 4.47
C ARG A 201 -23.19 -0.90 4.74
N ALA A 202 -23.98 0.09 5.15
CA ALA A 202 -23.46 1.39 5.59
C ALA A 202 -22.89 1.32 7.02
N PRO A 203 -21.84 2.06 7.33
CA PRO A 203 -21.51 2.36 8.74
C PRO A 203 -22.63 3.19 9.38
N ILE A 204 -22.80 3.03 10.70
CA ILE A 204 -23.85 3.72 11.46
C ILE A 204 -23.22 4.81 12.34
N ALA A 205 -24.06 5.77 12.76
CA ALA A 205 -23.65 6.87 13.62
C ALA A 205 -22.86 6.37 14.84
N GLY A 206 -21.74 7.02 15.17
CA GLY A 206 -20.85 6.65 16.25
C GLY A 206 -19.75 5.67 15.85
N ASN A 207 -19.83 5.02 14.68
CA ASN A 207 -18.74 4.19 14.20
C ASN A 207 -17.48 5.03 13.91
N LYS A 208 -16.32 4.41 14.10
CA LYS A 208 -15.03 4.98 13.67
C LYS A 208 -14.58 4.24 12.43
N ILE A 209 -14.34 4.96 11.35
CA ILE A 209 -13.79 4.43 10.10
C ILE A 209 -12.30 4.74 10.08
N GLU A 210 -11.48 3.71 9.95
CA GLU A 210 -10.03 3.83 9.82
C GLU A 210 -9.62 3.35 8.43
N VAL A 211 -9.03 4.25 7.66
CA VAL A 211 -8.57 3.98 6.30
C VAL A 211 -7.05 4.00 6.32
N THR A 212 -6.43 2.87 6.02
CA THR A 212 -4.98 2.75 5.90
C THR A 212 -4.64 2.55 4.42
N TYR A 213 -3.62 3.26 3.95
CA TYR A 213 -3.20 3.23 2.55
C TYR A 213 -1.71 3.54 2.43
N PHE A 214 -1.13 3.29 1.26
CA PHE A 214 0.24 3.69 0.94
C PHE A 214 0.21 5.03 0.20
N GLN A 215 0.97 5.98 0.74
CA GLN A 215 1.34 7.20 0.03
C GLN A 215 2.60 6.90 -0.77
N VAL A 216 2.57 7.12 -2.08
CA VAL A 216 3.59 6.61 -3.01
C VAL A 216 4.22 7.73 -3.84
N GLN A 217 5.47 7.52 -4.26
CA GLN A 217 6.19 8.42 -5.14
C GLN A 217 6.07 8.03 -6.63
N GLY A 218 5.36 6.93 -6.90
CA GLY A 218 5.13 6.44 -8.26
C GLY A 218 6.41 5.89 -8.90
N SER A 219 6.72 6.35 -10.11
CA SER A 219 7.85 5.81 -10.88
C SER A 219 9.23 6.28 -10.39
N LEU A 220 9.29 7.21 -9.44
CA LEU A 220 10.57 7.76 -8.96
C LEU A 220 11.43 6.70 -8.26
N ALA A 221 10.82 5.70 -7.65
CA ALA A 221 11.52 4.60 -7.00
C ALA A 221 11.87 3.44 -7.95
N ASN A 222 11.61 3.58 -9.24
CA ASN A 222 12.03 2.59 -10.24
C ASN A 222 13.57 2.53 -10.28
N ASN A 223 14.09 1.40 -10.70
CA ASN A 223 15.54 1.08 -10.70
C ASN A 223 16.13 0.80 -9.30
N ALA A 224 15.34 0.74 -8.25
CA ALA A 224 15.79 0.24 -6.96
C ALA A 224 16.44 -1.15 -7.14
N SER A 225 17.68 -1.30 -6.67
CA SER A 225 18.48 -2.49 -6.97
C SER A 225 19.03 -3.19 -5.74
N SER A 226 18.99 -2.56 -4.59
CA SER A 226 19.46 -3.14 -3.33
C SER A 226 18.50 -2.71 -2.21
N PHE A 227 18.18 -3.63 -1.29
CA PHE A 227 17.24 -3.39 -0.22
C PHE A 227 17.87 -3.76 1.12
N THR A 228 17.63 -2.94 2.13
CA THR A 228 18.09 -3.17 3.50
C THR A 228 16.86 -3.27 4.41
N UNK A 229 16.63 -4.18 5.18
CA UNK A 229 15.57 -4.33 5.97
C UNK A 229 15.66 -3.43 7.07
N UNK A 230 14.85 -3.05 7.33
CA UNK A 230 14.85 -2.28 8.40
C UNK A 230 14.65 -3.16 9.52
N UNK A 231 14.88 -3.63 9.94
CA UNK A 231 14.82 -4.45 10.90
C UNK A 231 13.54 -4.91 11.11
N UNK A 232 13.32 -5.54 10.78
CA UNK A 232 12.32 -6.01 11.04
C UNK A 232 12.34 -6.26 12.31
N ARG A 233 11.74 -5.71 13.08
CA ARG A 233 11.46 -6.02 14.47
C ARG A 233 10.50 -7.20 14.53
N TYR A 234 11.03 -8.35 14.70
CA TYR A 234 10.20 -9.52 14.99
C TYR A 234 9.51 -9.29 16.33
N SER A 235 8.20 -9.10 16.32
CA SER A 235 7.41 -9.14 17.54
C SER A 235 7.33 -10.61 17.98
N ASN A 236 8.21 -10.98 18.90
CA ASN A 236 8.13 -12.29 19.54
C ASN A 236 6.83 -12.39 20.32
N HIS A 237 5.89 -13.14 19.79
CA HIS A 237 4.76 -13.63 20.60
C HIS A 237 5.33 -14.64 21.60
N ARG A 238 5.45 -14.19 22.84
CA ARG A 238 5.74 -14.97 24.05
C ARG A 238 6.64 -16.19 23.86
N ILE A 239 7.94 -15.97 24.02
CA ILE A 239 8.84 -17.04 24.44
C ILE A 239 9.39 -16.64 25.80
N HIS A 240 9.23 -17.56 26.77
CA HIS A 240 9.77 -17.45 28.11
C HIS A 240 11.26 -17.10 28.08
N LYS A 241 11.66 -16.17 28.93
CA LYS A 241 13.03 -15.71 29.13
C LYS A 241 13.99 -16.89 29.34
N SER A 242 14.86 -17.16 28.40
CA SER A 242 16.18 -17.70 28.70
C SER A 242 17.19 -16.85 27.92
N TYR A 243 18.08 -16.27 28.65
CA TYR A 243 19.16 -15.45 28.12
C TYR A 243 20.11 -16.34 27.32
N THR A 244 20.05 -16.30 26.03
CA THR A 244 21.17 -16.69 25.15
C THR A 244 21.12 -15.78 23.94
N ASP A 245 22.19 -15.04 23.74
CA ASP A 245 22.40 -14.17 22.58
C ASP A 245 22.30 -14.99 21.29
N ARG A 246 21.22 -14.80 20.52
CA ARG A 246 21.07 -15.48 19.23
C ARG A 246 21.13 -14.45 18.11
N TYR A 247 22.03 -14.67 17.19
CA TYR A 247 22.23 -13.83 16.02
C TYR A 247 21.27 -14.26 14.92
N HIS A 248 20.55 -13.31 14.36
CA HIS A 248 19.73 -13.56 13.18
C HIS A 248 20.38 -12.91 11.97
N CYS A 249 20.74 -13.71 10.98
CA CYS A 249 21.25 -13.21 9.71
C CYS A 249 20.14 -13.31 8.67
N ILE A 250 19.78 -12.20 8.07
CA ILE A 250 18.82 -12.16 6.96
C ILE A 250 19.62 -11.97 5.67
N LYS A 251 19.61 -12.97 4.81
CA LYS A 251 20.23 -12.90 3.48
C LYS A 251 19.22 -12.51 2.43
N PHE A 252 19.52 -11.48 1.71
CA PHE A 252 18.67 -11.00 0.64
C PHE A 252 19.29 -11.38 -0.72
N TRP A 253 18.53 -12.12 -1.53
CA TRP A 253 18.87 -12.40 -2.91
C TRP A 253 17.96 -11.60 -3.83
N TRP A 254 18.58 -10.83 -4.71
CA TRP A 254 17.85 -9.93 -5.60
C TRP A 254 17.87 -10.43 -7.04
N ARG A 255 16.70 -10.42 -7.68
CA ARG A 255 16.56 -10.69 -9.11
C ARG A 255 15.60 -9.69 -9.73
N SER A 256 16.13 -8.73 -10.47
CA SER A 256 15.27 -7.78 -11.19
C SER A 256 14.85 -8.38 -12.55
N ARG A 257 13.56 -8.31 -12.84
CA ARG A 257 13.07 -8.51 -14.20
C ARG A 257 13.09 -7.19 -14.93
N LYS A 258 14.19 -6.89 -15.61
CA LYS A 258 14.19 -5.89 -16.67
C LYS A 258 14.01 -6.55 -18.02
N ARG A 259 13.18 -5.93 -18.85
CA ARG A 259 13.18 -6.22 -20.29
C ARG A 259 14.60 -6.08 -20.81
N ILE A 260 14.99 -7.11 -21.50
CA ILE A 260 16.24 -7.41 -22.13
C ILE A 260 17.09 -6.22 -22.59
N TYR A 261 18.22 -5.99 -21.93
CA TYR A 261 19.47 -5.61 -22.55
C TYR A 261 20.59 -6.30 -21.77
N HIS A 262 21.45 -7.01 -22.48
CA HIS A 262 22.54 -7.79 -21.91
C HIS A 262 23.51 -6.92 -21.11
N ILE A 263 23.53 -7.12 -19.81
CA ILE A 263 24.68 -6.74 -18.97
C ILE A 263 24.88 -7.86 -17.93
N ASN A 264 26.03 -8.49 -18.00
CA ASN A 264 26.45 -9.47 -16.98
C ASN A 264 26.49 -8.78 -15.60
N LYS A 265 25.56 -9.13 -14.72
CA LYS A 265 25.56 -8.60 -13.36
C LYS A 265 26.07 -9.62 -12.34
N VAL A 266 27.09 -9.21 -11.65
CA VAL A 266 27.70 -9.94 -10.55
C VAL A 266 26.71 -10.05 -9.39
N LYS A 267 26.51 -11.25 -8.89
CA LYS A 267 25.71 -11.52 -7.68
C LYS A 267 26.38 -10.85 -6.48
N ARG A 268 25.74 -9.89 -5.86
CA ARG A 268 26.19 -9.32 -4.58
C ARG A 268 25.30 -9.86 -3.47
N THR A 269 25.92 -10.52 -2.53
CA THR A 269 25.31 -10.99 -1.29
C THR A 269 25.55 -9.91 -0.23
N SER A 270 24.47 -9.30 0.28
CA SER A 270 24.59 -8.35 1.39
C SER A 270 24.15 -9.03 2.67
N CYS A 271 25.06 -9.22 3.59
CA CYS A 271 24.75 -9.67 4.95
C CYS A 271 24.61 -8.45 5.86
N ILE A 272 23.47 -8.35 6.53
CA ILE A 272 23.27 -7.29 7.52
C ILE A 272 23.59 -7.90 8.89
N PHE A 273 24.63 -7.38 9.54
CA PHE A 273 25.02 -7.80 10.87
C PHE A 273 24.40 -6.86 11.90
N PHE A 274 23.74 -7.43 12.89
CA PHE A 274 23.32 -6.68 14.07
C PHE A 274 24.39 -6.84 15.14
N THR A 275 24.96 -5.73 15.60
CA THR A 275 25.92 -5.73 16.71
C THR A 275 25.18 -5.67 18.05
N THR A 276 25.52 -6.58 18.93
CA THR A 276 25.19 -6.44 20.35
C THR A 276 26.21 -5.52 21.03
N LYS A 277 25.88 -5.07 22.23
CA LYS A 277 26.63 -4.06 23.01
C LYS A 277 28.12 -4.29 23.22
N ASN A 278 28.70 -5.39 22.78
CA ASN A 278 30.12 -5.73 23.06
C ASN A 278 31.00 -5.90 21.79
N GLY A 279 30.63 -5.31 20.68
CA GLY A 279 31.54 -4.88 19.63
C GLY A 279 32.43 -5.91 18.89
N ASN A 280 32.19 -7.20 18.96
CA ASN A 280 33.01 -8.17 18.24
C ASN A 280 32.23 -8.88 17.14
N CYS A 281 32.47 -8.47 15.88
CA CYS A 281 32.02 -9.19 14.70
C CYS A 281 33.10 -10.16 14.22
N ARG A 282 32.79 -11.44 14.14
CA ARG A 282 33.63 -12.38 13.39
C ARG A 282 32.91 -12.76 12.08
N ARG A 283 33.66 -12.67 10.99
CA ARG A 283 33.28 -13.20 9.69
C ARG A 283 33.42 -14.73 9.70
N LEU A 284 32.40 -15.41 9.28
CA LEU A 284 32.54 -16.78 8.80
C LEU A 284 32.43 -16.77 7.27
#